data_6fd524872e59006ca5320045045bf45b
#
_entry.id   6fd524872e59006ca5320045045bf45b
#
_cell.length_a   1.000
_cell.length_b   1.000
_cell.length_c   1.000
_cell.angle_alpha   90.00
_cell.angle_beta   90.00
_cell.angle_gamma   90.00
#
_symmetry.space_group_name_H-M   'P 1'
#
loop_
_entity.id
_entity.type
_entity.pdbx_description
1 polymer ?
#
loop_
_entity_poly.entity_id
_entity_poly.type
_entity_poly.pdbx_seq_one_letter_code
_entity_poly.pdbx_strand_id
1 'polypeptide(L)'
;MLLVYDGTNEANAALARCASLSRALSATVDVVAIVDNVTANARSAGLLSELAHQRLAESARPDLQQAVDTLTDDGIAVRGYLRFGRAADAVAAHASTTCVDMIVVGYRAPTGFARWWRAPLVHFDLVERVPGAALVVVTIPST
;
A
#
# COMPACT_ATOMS: atom_id res chain seq x y z
N MET A 1 -3.27 -3.69 -12.20
CA MET A 1 -2.74 -2.54 -11.41
C MET A 1 -2.87 -2.87 -9.94
N LEU A 2 -1.88 -2.54 -9.13
CA LEU A 2 -1.87 -2.78 -7.69
C LEU A 2 -1.81 -1.44 -6.98
N LEU A 3 -2.72 -1.20 -6.03
CA LEU A 3 -2.70 -0.03 -5.14
C LEU A 3 -2.30 -0.48 -3.73
N VAL A 4 -1.25 0.13 -3.18
CA VAL A 4 -0.89 -0.03 -1.78
C VAL A 4 -1.66 0.98 -0.96
N TYR A 5 -2.46 0.51 0.02
CA TYR A 5 -3.38 1.36 0.76
C TYR A 5 -3.30 1.11 2.27
N ASP A 6 -3.22 2.17 3.05
CA ASP A 6 -3.13 2.13 4.52
C ASP A 6 -4.01 3.16 5.23
N GLY A 7 -4.92 3.81 4.50
CA GLY A 7 -5.83 4.82 5.06
C GLY A 7 -5.21 6.20 5.28
N THR A 8 -3.94 6.39 5.02
CA THR A 8 -3.27 7.70 5.16
C THR A 8 -3.70 8.68 4.07
N ASN A 9 -3.38 9.96 4.26
CA ASN A 9 -3.65 10.98 3.24
C ASN A 9 -2.88 10.70 1.94
N GLU A 10 -1.68 10.17 2.05
CA GLU A 10 -0.87 9.73 0.91
C GLU A 10 -1.56 8.60 0.14
N ALA A 11 -2.06 7.63 0.86
CA ALA A 11 -2.79 6.51 0.28
C ALA A 11 -4.10 6.97 -0.37
N ASN A 12 -4.79 7.94 0.20
CA ASN A 12 -5.99 8.52 -0.40
C ASN A 12 -5.70 9.27 -1.70
N ALA A 13 -4.58 9.99 -1.76
CA ALA A 13 -4.11 10.62 -3.00
C ALA A 13 -3.76 9.56 -4.06
N ALA A 14 -3.09 8.48 -3.64
CA ALA A 14 -2.80 7.35 -4.52
C ALA A 14 -4.07 6.66 -5.02
N LEU A 15 -5.08 6.50 -4.16
CA LEU A 15 -6.39 5.93 -4.52
C LEU A 15 -7.08 6.77 -5.62
N ALA A 16 -7.10 8.09 -5.47
CA ALA A 16 -7.69 8.99 -6.44
C ALA A 16 -6.95 8.92 -7.79
N ARG A 17 -5.62 8.88 -7.75
CA ARG A 17 -4.80 8.73 -8.97
C ARG A 17 -4.98 7.35 -9.61
N CYS A 18 -5.05 6.30 -8.80
CA CYS A 18 -5.31 4.94 -9.25
C CYS A 18 -6.66 4.85 -9.98
N ALA A 19 -7.70 5.49 -9.47
CA ALA A 19 -9.00 5.55 -10.12
C ALA A 19 -8.92 6.20 -11.50
N SER A 20 -8.24 7.33 -11.61
CA SER A 20 -8.05 8.04 -12.88
C SER A 20 -7.27 7.21 -13.90
N LEU A 21 -6.17 6.60 -13.47
CA LEU A 21 -5.34 5.75 -14.32
C LEU A 21 -6.09 4.49 -14.76
N SER A 22 -6.83 3.87 -13.85
CA SER A 22 -7.61 2.67 -14.14
C SER A 22 -8.68 2.92 -15.20
N ARG A 23 -9.37 4.06 -15.12
CA ARG A 23 -10.34 4.44 -16.16
C ARG A 23 -9.68 4.69 -17.50
N ALA A 24 -8.55 5.40 -17.50
CA ALA A 24 -7.81 5.72 -18.74
C ALA A 24 -7.24 4.48 -19.43
N LEU A 25 -6.80 3.51 -18.64
CA LEU A 25 -6.14 2.29 -19.15
C LEU A 25 -7.07 1.07 -19.22
N SER A 26 -8.33 1.20 -18.80
CA SER A 26 -9.27 0.09 -18.65
C SER A 26 -8.67 -1.06 -17.81
N ALA A 27 -7.97 -0.70 -16.73
CA ALA A 27 -7.26 -1.63 -15.88
C ALA A 27 -8.15 -2.14 -14.74
N THR A 28 -7.92 -3.39 -14.34
CA THR A 28 -8.41 -3.93 -13.06
C THR A 28 -7.45 -3.56 -11.93
N VAL A 29 -7.97 -3.43 -10.71
CA VAL A 29 -7.19 -2.99 -9.56
C VAL A 29 -7.22 -4.02 -8.45
N ASP A 30 -6.05 -4.40 -7.95
CA ASP A 30 -5.89 -5.09 -6.67
C ASP A 30 -5.52 -4.04 -5.61
N VAL A 31 -6.35 -3.87 -4.60
CA VAL A 31 -6.04 -3.02 -3.44
C VAL A 31 -5.42 -3.90 -2.37
N VAL A 32 -4.20 -3.58 -1.98
CA VAL A 32 -3.46 -4.35 -0.97
C VAL A 32 -3.26 -3.48 0.27
N ALA A 33 -3.90 -3.87 1.36
CA ALA A 33 -3.65 -3.32 2.69
C ALA A 33 -2.63 -4.21 3.40
N ILE A 34 -1.63 -3.59 4.02
CA ILE A 34 -0.52 -4.31 4.64
C ILE A 34 -0.52 -4.07 6.14
N VAL A 35 -0.49 -5.16 6.89
CA VAL A 35 -0.28 -5.17 8.34
C VAL A 35 1.18 -5.55 8.60
N ASP A 36 1.98 -4.59 9.02
CA ASP A 36 3.39 -4.85 9.37
C ASP A 36 3.46 -5.49 10.76
N ASN A 37 3.36 -6.81 10.79
CA ASN A 37 3.47 -7.58 12.02
C ASN A 37 4.94 -7.78 12.47
N VAL A 38 5.91 -7.53 11.62
CA VAL A 38 7.33 -7.67 11.96
C VAL A 38 7.74 -6.56 12.93
N THR A 39 7.39 -5.31 12.63
CA THR A 39 7.65 -4.18 13.52
C THR A 39 6.84 -4.28 14.81
N ALA A 40 5.59 -4.73 14.75
CA ALA A 40 4.74 -4.96 15.93
C ALA A 40 5.33 -6.05 16.83
N ASN A 41 5.80 -7.17 16.29
CA ASN A 41 6.43 -8.26 17.03
C ASN A 41 7.75 -7.85 17.68
N ALA A 42 8.51 -6.96 17.07
CA ALA A 42 9.75 -6.44 17.66
C ALA A 42 9.52 -5.56 18.89
N ARG A 43 8.33 -4.97 19.01
CA ARG A 43 7.97 -4.07 20.12
C ARG A 43 7.19 -4.76 21.24
N SER A 44 6.67 -5.94 21.01
CA SER A 44 5.87 -6.69 22.01
C SER A 44 6.34 -8.13 22.09
N ALA A 45 6.63 -8.62 23.30
CA ALA A 45 7.04 -9.99 23.53
C ALA A 45 5.84 -10.88 23.92
N GLY A 46 5.70 -12.05 23.28
CA GLY A 46 4.75 -13.11 23.67
C GLY A 46 3.28 -12.84 23.31
N LEU A 47 2.37 -13.12 24.26
CA LEU A 47 0.90 -13.06 24.06
C LEU A 47 0.38 -11.69 23.61
N LEU A 48 1.10 -10.60 23.92
CA LEU A 48 0.72 -9.26 23.51
C LEU A 48 0.90 -9.04 22.00
N SER A 49 1.78 -9.81 21.35
CA SER A 49 1.99 -9.72 19.89
C SER A 49 0.79 -10.24 19.10
N GLU A 50 0.14 -11.30 19.56
CA GLU A 50 -1.06 -11.85 18.90
C GLU A 50 -2.23 -10.84 18.97
N LEU A 51 -2.47 -10.25 20.12
CA LEU A 51 -3.52 -9.23 20.30
C LEU A 51 -3.22 -7.96 19.49
N ALA A 52 -1.95 -7.52 19.44
CA ALA A 52 -1.54 -6.38 18.64
C ALA A 52 -1.74 -6.66 17.14
N HIS A 53 -1.41 -7.86 16.69
CA HIS A 53 -1.62 -8.31 15.31
C HIS A 53 -3.09 -8.30 14.93
N GLN A 54 -3.98 -8.85 15.78
CA GLN A 54 -5.42 -8.85 15.55
C GLN A 54 -5.98 -7.42 15.47
N ARG A 55 -5.56 -6.53 16.37
CA ARG A 55 -6.00 -5.14 16.37
C ARG A 55 -5.57 -4.38 15.12
N LEU A 56 -4.34 -4.59 14.66
CA LEU A 56 -3.85 -4.00 13.41
C LEU A 56 -4.64 -4.51 12.21
N ALA A 57 -4.94 -5.79 12.15
CA ALA A 57 -5.77 -6.38 11.12
C ALA A 57 -7.21 -5.84 11.14
N GLU A 58 -7.81 -5.73 12.32
CA GLU A 58 -9.15 -5.17 12.49
C GLU A 58 -9.22 -3.69 12.08
N SER A 59 -8.17 -2.93 12.34
CA SER A 59 -8.07 -1.54 11.92
C SER A 59 -7.88 -1.39 10.40
N ALA A 60 -7.13 -2.29 9.78
CA ALA A 60 -6.84 -2.25 8.36
C ALA A 60 -8.04 -2.68 7.48
N ARG A 61 -8.91 -3.55 7.98
CA ARG A 61 -10.07 -4.05 7.21
C ARG A 61 -11.06 -2.96 6.78
N PRO A 62 -11.49 -2.03 7.65
CA PRO A 62 -12.37 -0.94 7.24
C PRO A 62 -11.74 -0.03 6.20
N ASP A 63 -10.46 0.29 6.34
CA ASP A 63 -9.73 1.12 5.37
C ASP A 63 -9.67 0.43 4.01
N LEU A 64 -9.35 -0.85 3.99
CA LEU A 64 -9.34 -1.66 2.76
C LEU A 64 -10.72 -1.68 2.10
N GLN A 65 -11.77 -1.92 2.88
CA GLN A 65 -13.14 -1.95 2.37
C GLN A 65 -13.56 -0.60 1.80
N GLN A 66 -13.19 0.49 2.46
CA GLN A 66 -13.47 1.86 1.97
C GLN A 66 -12.82 2.11 0.60
N ALA A 67 -11.56 1.70 0.44
CA ALA A 67 -10.86 1.84 -0.84
C ALA A 67 -11.51 1.00 -1.95
N VAL A 68 -11.88 -0.24 -1.64
CA VAL A 68 -12.57 -1.13 -2.57
C VAL A 68 -13.93 -0.53 -2.98
N ASP A 69 -14.70 -0.04 -2.03
CA ASP A 69 -16.02 0.57 -2.29
C ASP A 69 -15.89 1.82 -3.16
N THR A 70 -14.90 2.66 -2.88
CA THR A 70 -14.64 3.87 -3.67
C THR A 70 -14.35 3.54 -5.14
N LEU A 71 -13.51 2.57 -5.39
CA LEU A 71 -13.18 2.14 -6.76
C LEU A 71 -14.36 1.43 -7.43
N THR A 72 -15.10 0.64 -6.70
CA THR A 72 -16.32 -0.04 -7.20
C THR A 72 -17.38 0.97 -7.60
N ASP A 73 -17.60 2.01 -6.81
CA ASP A 73 -18.55 3.10 -7.11
C ASP A 73 -18.14 3.87 -8.36
N ASP A 74 -16.84 3.95 -8.64
CA ASP A 74 -16.30 4.53 -9.87
C ASP A 74 -16.41 3.59 -11.09
N GLY A 75 -16.99 2.41 -10.94
CA GLY A 75 -17.16 1.44 -12.02
C GLY A 75 -15.90 0.64 -12.37
N ILE A 76 -14.92 0.61 -11.47
CA ILE A 76 -13.67 -0.10 -11.66
C ILE A 76 -13.77 -1.53 -11.11
N ALA A 77 -13.30 -2.51 -11.88
CA ALA A 77 -13.18 -3.88 -11.38
C ALA A 77 -12.04 -3.94 -10.36
N VAL A 78 -12.38 -4.26 -9.11
CA VAL A 78 -11.45 -4.19 -7.98
C VAL A 78 -11.55 -5.41 -7.10
N ARG A 79 -10.41 -5.84 -6.55
CA ARG A 79 -10.31 -6.86 -5.51
C ARG A 79 -9.48 -6.32 -4.36
N GLY A 80 -9.88 -6.64 -3.13
CA GLY A 80 -9.17 -6.24 -1.92
C GLY A 80 -8.41 -7.41 -1.30
N TYR A 81 -7.21 -7.14 -0.81
CA TYR A 81 -6.35 -8.12 -0.14
C TYR A 81 -5.75 -7.53 1.12
N LEU A 82 -5.81 -8.29 2.20
CA LEU A 82 -5.09 -8.00 3.42
C LEU A 82 -3.84 -8.89 3.46
N ARG A 83 -2.66 -8.28 3.56
CA ARG A 83 -1.39 -8.99 3.60
C ARG A 83 -0.62 -8.64 4.87
N PHE A 84 0.21 -9.57 5.32
CA PHE A 84 0.99 -9.44 6.55
C PHE A 84 2.48 -9.47 6.22
N GLY A 85 3.27 -8.75 7.00
CA GLY A 85 4.71 -8.68 6.85
C GLY A 85 5.20 -7.28 6.51
N ARG A 86 6.45 -7.17 6.09
CA ARG A 86 7.01 -5.90 5.63
C ARG A 86 6.37 -5.48 4.32
N ALA A 87 6.10 -4.19 4.17
CA ALA A 87 5.38 -3.66 3.01
C ALA A 87 6.02 -4.06 1.68
N ALA A 88 7.32 -3.89 1.52
CA ALA A 88 8.02 -4.23 0.28
C ALA A 88 7.95 -5.73 -0.03
N ASP A 89 8.10 -6.60 0.98
CA ASP A 89 8.03 -8.05 0.81
C ASP A 89 6.63 -8.50 0.42
N ALA A 90 5.60 -7.98 1.10
CA ALA A 90 4.20 -8.33 0.86
C ALA A 90 3.74 -7.88 -0.53
N VAL A 91 4.11 -6.67 -0.94
CA VAL A 91 3.78 -6.14 -2.26
C VAL A 91 4.49 -6.91 -3.36
N ALA A 92 5.78 -7.19 -3.20
CA ALA A 92 6.55 -7.96 -4.18
C ALA A 92 6.00 -9.38 -4.35
N ALA A 93 5.65 -10.04 -3.25
CA ALA A 93 5.04 -11.37 -3.28
C ALA A 93 3.68 -11.36 -4.00
N HIS A 94 2.84 -10.39 -3.71
CA HIS A 94 1.54 -10.25 -4.38
C HIS A 94 1.71 -9.96 -5.87
N ALA A 95 2.59 -9.03 -6.22
CA ALA A 95 2.86 -8.64 -7.61
C ALA A 95 3.37 -9.80 -8.46
N SER A 96 4.26 -10.64 -7.90
CA SER A 96 4.79 -11.79 -8.62
C SER A 96 3.74 -12.89 -8.85
N THR A 97 2.79 -13.04 -7.92
CA THR A 97 1.73 -14.04 -8.02
C THR A 97 0.63 -13.64 -9.03
N THR A 98 0.35 -12.35 -9.14
CA THR A 98 -0.76 -11.82 -9.94
C THR A 98 -0.34 -11.14 -11.24
N CYS A 99 0.94 -11.16 -11.58
CA CYS A 99 1.49 -10.54 -12.79
C CYS A 99 1.06 -9.08 -12.95
N VAL A 100 1.39 -8.27 -11.95
CA VAL A 100 1.01 -6.85 -11.91
C VAL A 100 1.85 -6.03 -12.89
N ASP A 101 1.20 -5.22 -13.71
CA ASP A 101 1.86 -4.33 -14.70
C ASP A 101 2.24 -2.97 -14.09
N MET A 102 1.51 -2.51 -13.08
CA MET A 102 1.70 -1.19 -12.48
C MET A 102 1.39 -1.22 -10.98
N ILE A 103 2.24 -0.59 -10.21
CA ILE A 103 2.08 -0.41 -8.76
C ILE A 103 1.90 1.07 -8.48
N VAL A 104 0.87 1.42 -7.71
CA VAL A 104 0.58 2.81 -7.30
C VAL A 104 0.75 2.92 -5.79
N VAL A 105 1.57 3.84 -5.35
CA VAL A 105 1.87 4.08 -3.93
C VAL A 105 1.85 5.58 -3.63
N GLY A 106 1.29 5.93 -2.47
CA GLY A 106 1.32 7.30 -1.97
C GLY A 106 2.62 7.59 -1.23
N TYR A 107 3.08 8.82 -1.34
CA TYR A 107 4.30 9.28 -0.69
C TYR A 107 4.18 10.73 -0.22
N ARG A 108 4.60 10.97 1.01
CA ARG A 108 4.76 12.32 1.54
C ARG A 108 6.25 12.64 1.66
N ALA A 109 6.67 13.69 0.98
CA ALA A 109 8.05 14.14 1.08
C ALA A 109 8.34 14.58 2.53
N PRO A 110 9.44 14.10 3.15
CA PRO A 110 9.83 14.57 4.47
C PRO A 110 10.28 16.03 4.40
N THR A 111 9.95 16.81 5.44
CA THR A 111 10.39 18.21 5.60
C THR A 111 11.57 18.32 6.57
N GLY A 112 12.44 19.31 6.35
CA GLY A 112 13.49 19.66 7.28
C GLY A 112 14.54 18.56 7.48
N PHE A 113 14.99 18.40 8.75
CA PHE A 113 16.03 17.42 9.12
C PHE A 113 15.67 15.97 8.82
N ALA A 114 14.39 15.60 8.82
CA ALA A 114 13.94 14.25 8.52
C ALA A 114 14.31 13.81 7.10
N ARG A 115 14.59 14.76 6.21
CA ARG A 115 15.01 14.51 4.83
C ARG A 115 16.35 13.76 4.74
N TRP A 116 17.22 13.91 5.72
CA TRP A 116 18.58 13.36 5.73
C TRP A 116 18.69 12.01 6.46
N TRP A 117 17.72 11.64 7.30
CA TRP A 117 17.83 10.52 8.24
C TRP A 117 16.84 9.38 7.99
N ARG A 118 15.98 9.48 6.96
CA ARG A 118 15.03 8.40 6.70
C ARG A 118 15.68 7.23 5.97
N ALA A 119 15.30 6.02 6.43
CA ALA A 119 15.56 4.77 5.76
C ALA A 119 15.12 4.81 4.28
N PRO A 120 15.72 4.01 3.40
CA PRO A 120 15.30 3.90 2.00
C PRO A 120 13.78 3.72 1.92
N LEU A 121 13.16 4.50 1.09
CA LEU A 121 11.72 4.49 0.94
C LEU A 121 11.27 3.16 0.33
N VAL A 122 10.13 2.65 0.78
CA VAL A 122 9.53 1.38 0.32
C VAL A 122 9.50 1.29 -1.21
N HIS A 123 9.29 2.41 -1.90
CA HIS A 123 9.24 2.42 -3.36
C HIS A 123 10.58 2.11 -4.05
N PHE A 124 11.73 2.43 -3.45
CA PHE A 124 13.02 2.03 -3.98
C PHE A 124 13.22 0.52 -3.91
N ASP A 125 12.83 -0.09 -2.79
CA ASP A 125 12.86 -1.55 -2.66
C ASP A 125 11.95 -2.22 -3.70
N LEU A 126 10.80 -1.63 -3.99
CA LEU A 126 9.87 -2.16 -4.98
C LEU A 126 10.42 -2.13 -6.40
N VAL A 127 11.16 -1.09 -6.77
CA VAL A 127 11.81 -0.99 -8.10
C VAL A 127 12.73 -2.18 -8.34
N GLU A 128 13.47 -2.62 -7.34
CA GLU A 128 14.40 -3.73 -7.48
C GLU A 128 13.70 -5.09 -7.45
N ARG A 129 12.60 -5.21 -6.71
CA ARG A 129 11.95 -6.50 -6.45
C ARG A 129 10.85 -6.86 -7.44
N VAL A 130 10.32 -5.90 -8.19
CA VAL A 130 9.24 -6.13 -9.16
C VAL A 130 9.68 -5.66 -10.56
N PRO A 131 10.62 -6.38 -11.17
CA PRO A 131 11.10 -6.03 -12.50
C PRO A 131 9.96 -6.14 -13.53
N GLY A 132 9.89 -5.19 -14.43
CA GLY A 132 8.89 -5.16 -15.49
C GLY A 132 7.59 -4.45 -15.12
N ALA A 133 7.35 -4.16 -13.85
CA ALA A 133 6.20 -3.35 -13.43
C ALA A 133 6.56 -1.85 -13.45
N ALA A 134 5.60 -1.01 -13.86
CA ALA A 134 5.73 0.43 -13.70
C ALA A 134 5.40 0.82 -12.25
N LEU A 135 6.18 1.71 -11.66
CA LEU A 135 5.93 2.24 -10.33
C LEU A 135 5.46 3.69 -10.43
N VAL A 136 4.26 3.96 -9.95
CA VAL A 136 3.67 5.29 -9.88
C VAL A 136 3.69 5.76 -8.43
N VAL A 137 4.50 6.76 -8.14
CA VAL A 137 4.59 7.38 -6.81
C VAL A 137 3.75 8.66 -6.81
N VAL A 138 2.68 8.66 -6.05
CA VAL A 138 1.80 9.81 -5.91
C VAL A 138 2.25 10.65 -4.72
N THR A 139 2.78 11.82 -4.99
CA THR A 139 3.31 12.70 -3.95
C THR A 139 2.25 13.67 -3.47
N ILE A 140 2.24 13.95 -2.18
CA ILE A 140 1.45 15.03 -1.60
C ILE A 140 2.37 16.09 -0.98
N PRO A 141 1.93 17.36 -0.97
CA PRO A 141 2.70 18.41 -0.31
C PRO A 141 2.89 18.08 1.16
N SER A 142 4.08 18.33 1.64
CA SER A 142 4.33 18.33 3.08
C SER A 142 3.85 19.66 3.67
N THR A 143 2.89 19.59 4.52
CA THR A 143 2.43 20.74 5.30
C THR A 143 3.12 20.78 6.65
#